data_b78516d3518a4e5ea4f469572e2f0e06
#
_entry.id   b78516d3518a4e5ea4f469572e2f0e06
#
_cell.length_a   1.000
_cell.length_b   1.000
_cell.length_c   1.000
_cell.angle_alpha   90.00
_cell.angle_beta   90.00
_cell.angle_gamma   90.00
#
_symmetry.space_group_name_H-M   'P 1'
#
loop_
_entity.id
_entity.type
_entity.pdbx_description
1 polymer ?
#
loop_
_entity_poly.entity_id
_entity_poly.type
_entity_poly.pdbx_seq_one_letter_code
_entity_poly.pdbx_strand_id
1 'polypeptide(L)'
;MYQGKHHKRSRRRSGKSAALLVSLLLLLTVTVGGTIAFLMDSDGPLNNLFTPSQVTTKVEETLSGDTKRDVYIKNTGDTDAWIRAAVVVTWQDEDGNVYGRLPVKDVDYEMKLNVVNKNGWLLGNDGFYYWYEPVTANGGQTGILIDSCKSKNTLTVGTGDDAVTYYLTVEIIGSGIQSKPDSVYTREWKPSSGIQILGDHLDPNAE
;
A
#
# COMPACT_ATOMS: atom_id res chain seq x y z
N MET A 1 -103.22 10.21 -10.19
CA MET A 1 -101.99 9.84 -10.92
C MET A 1 -100.88 10.80 -10.47
N TYR A 2 -100.06 10.40 -9.59
CA TYR A 2 -99.02 11.26 -8.97
C TYR A 2 -97.67 10.76 -9.39
N GLN A 3 -96.90 11.52 -10.17
CA GLN A 3 -95.53 11.20 -10.58
C GLN A 3 -94.53 11.83 -9.63
N GLY A 4 -93.85 11.00 -8.85
CA GLY A 4 -92.75 11.43 -7.96
C GLY A 4 -91.47 11.71 -8.74
N LYS A 5 -90.93 12.92 -8.61
CA LYS A 5 -89.66 13.31 -9.17
C LYS A 5 -88.50 12.84 -8.22
N HIS A 6 -87.69 11.93 -8.66
CA HIS A 6 -86.43 11.57 -7.98
C HIS A 6 -85.33 12.59 -8.19
N HIS A 7 -84.97 13.36 -7.18
CA HIS A 7 -83.78 14.19 -7.18
C HIS A 7 -82.54 13.36 -6.96
N LYS A 8 -81.65 13.26 -7.95
CA LYS A 8 -80.29 12.71 -7.83
C LYS A 8 -79.42 13.69 -7.02
N ARG A 9 -79.05 13.34 -5.79
CA ARG A 9 -77.98 14.02 -5.00
C ARG A 9 -76.62 13.75 -5.62
N SER A 10 -76.05 14.78 -6.26
CA SER A 10 -74.63 14.68 -6.70
C SER A 10 -73.69 14.65 -5.49
N ARG A 11 -72.90 13.60 -5.42
CA ARG A 11 -71.83 13.42 -4.39
C ARG A 11 -70.65 14.37 -4.71
N ARG A 12 -70.64 15.59 -4.17
CA ARG A 12 -69.48 16.47 -4.09
C ARG A 12 -68.59 16.00 -2.92
N ARG A 13 -67.82 14.93 -3.11
CA ARG A 13 -66.87 14.43 -2.05
C ARG A 13 -65.44 14.18 -2.56
N SER A 14 -65.09 14.45 -3.82
CA SER A 14 -63.76 14.16 -4.33
C SER A 14 -62.74 15.33 -4.20
N GLY A 15 -63.22 16.57 -4.11
CA GLY A 15 -62.36 17.74 -4.10
C GLY A 15 -61.50 17.90 -2.83
N LYS A 16 -62.05 17.52 -1.67
CA LYS A 16 -61.28 17.64 -0.41
C LYS A 16 -60.18 16.62 -0.27
N SER A 17 -60.40 15.39 -0.72
CA SER A 17 -59.37 14.31 -0.69
C SER A 17 -58.30 14.57 -1.74
N ALA A 18 -58.65 15.10 -2.91
CA ALA A 18 -57.68 15.50 -3.93
C ALA A 18 -56.84 16.69 -3.47
N ALA A 19 -57.42 17.68 -2.83
CA ALA A 19 -56.67 18.81 -2.26
C ALA A 19 -55.69 18.37 -1.15
N LEU A 20 -56.08 17.40 -0.32
CA LEU A 20 -55.25 16.83 0.75
C LEU A 20 -54.07 16.03 0.16
N LEU A 21 -54.28 15.26 -0.88
CA LEU A 21 -53.21 14.55 -1.59
C LEU A 21 -52.24 15.52 -2.26
N VAL A 22 -52.72 16.56 -2.92
CA VAL A 22 -51.87 17.56 -3.56
C VAL A 22 -51.03 18.33 -2.51
N SER A 23 -51.63 18.70 -1.37
CA SER A 23 -50.92 19.39 -0.30
C SER A 23 -49.85 18.49 0.34
N LEU A 24 -50.13 17.20 0.52
CA LEU A 24 -49.15 16.21 1.05
C LEU A 24 -48.00 16.02 0.07
N LEU A 25 -48.28 15.97 -1.22
CA LEU A 25 -47.26 15.83 -2.26
C LEU A 25 -46.37 17.07 -2.35
N LEU A 26 -46.97 18.27 -2.25
CA LEU A 26 -46.22 19.54 -2.17
C LEU A 26 -45.35 19.61 -0.92
N LEU A 27 -45.84 19.15 0.21
CA LEU A 27 -45.07 19.14 1.47
C LEU A 27 -43.85 18.18 1.38
N LEU A 28 -44.05 17.00 0.76
CA LEU A 28 -43.00 16.05 0.50
C LEU A 28 -41.91 16.60 -0.45
N THR A 29 -42.34 17.29 -1.53
CA THR A 29 -41.37 17.88 -2.47
C THR A 29 -40.57 19.03 -1.85
N VAL A 30 -41.17 19.84 -0.97
CA VAL A 30 -40.45 20.92 -0.27
C VAL A 30 -39.48 20.36 0.77
N THR A 31 -39.88 19.31 1.51
CA THR A 31 -38.99 18.70 2.49
C THR A 31 -37.80 17.98 1.86
N VAL A 32 -38.01 17.18 0.82
CA VAL A 32 -36.93 16.48 0.11
C VAL A 32 -36.07 17.48 -0.68
N GLY A 33 -36.68 18.43 -1.38
CA GLY A 33 -35.95 19.47 -2.12
C GLY A 33 -35.14 20.38 -1.21
N GLY A 34 -35.69 20.77 -0.06
CA GLY A 34 -34.97 21.57 0.94
C GLY A 34 -33.80 20.84 1.57
N THR A 35 -33.92 19.54 1.82
CA THR A 35 -32.82 18.72 2.36
C THR A 35 -31.70 18.55 1.33
N ILE A 36 -32.05 18.34 0.06
CA ILE A 36 -31.05 18.25 -1.01
C ILE A 36 -30.36 19.60 -1.25
N ALA A 37 -31.13 20.70 -1.25
CA ALA A 37 -30.58 22.05 -1.39
C ALA A 37 -29.65 22.39 -0.22
N PHE A 38 -30.03 22.05 1.01
CA PHE A 38 -29.17 22.26 2.20
C PHE A 38 -27.88 21.42 2.15
N LEU A 39 -27.93 20.20 1.62
CA LEU A 39 -26.75 19.36 1.42
C LEU A 39 -25.85 19.85 0.27
N MET A 40 -26.41 20.61 -0.67
CA MET A 40 -25.66 21.18 -1.81
C MET A 40 -25.21 22.63 -1.60
N ASP A 41 -25.79 23.35 -0.65
CA ASP A 41 -25.52 24.79 -0.42
C ASP A 41 -24.52 25.04 0.73
N SER A 42 -23.98 23.98 1.33
CA SER A 42 -22.85 24.17 2.21
C SER A 42 -21.60 24.34 1.35
N ASP A 43 -21.21 25.62 1.10
CA ASP A 43 -19.91 26.02 0.57
C ASP A 43 -19.55 25.22 -0.70
N GLY A 44 -19.58 25.85 -1.87
CA GLY A 44 -19.38 25.23 -3.18
C GLY A 44 -18.45 24.02 -3.16
N PRO A 45 -18.38 23.16 -4.13
CA PRO A 45 -17.67 21.89 -4.00
C PRO A 45 -16.33 22.18 -3.37
N LEU A 46 -16.19 21.87 -2.08
CA LEU A 46 -14.88 21.73 -1.49
C LEU A 46 -14.26 20.63 -2.34
N ASN A 47 -13.59 21.02 -3.42
CA ASN A 47 -12.58 20.22 -4.04
C ASN A 47 -11.48 20.08 -2.98
N ASN A 48 -11.77 19.34 -1.91
CA ASN A 48 -10.77 18.60 -1.23
C ASN A 48 -10.27 17.60 -2.27
N LEU A 49 -9.44 18.10 -3.18
CA LEU A 49 -8.45 17.30 -3.84
C LEU A 49 -7.53 16.81 -2.71
N PHE A 50 -8.04 15.84 -1.96
CA PHE A 50 -7.21 15.01 -1.13
C PHE A 50 -6.39 14.18 -2.12
N THR A 51 -5.26 14.74 -2.53
CA THR A 51 -4.21 13.96 -3.17
C THR A 51 -3.61 13.15 -2.04
N PRO A 52 -3.92 11.86 -1.92
CA PRO A 52 -3.28 11.05 -0.89
C PRO A 52 -1.78 11.10 -1.16
N SER A 53 -1.00 11.44 -0.14
CA SER A 53 0.46 11.40 -0.21
C SER A 53 0.88 10.02 -0.72
N GLN A 54 1.63 9.97 -1.80
CA GLN A 54 2.11 8.72 -2.38
C GLN A 54 3.48 8.39 -1.79
N VAL A 55 3.55 7.26 -1.11
CA VAL A 55 4.82 6.62 -0.79
C VAL A 55 5.14 5.62 -1.89
N THR A 56 6.15 5.93 -2.67
CA THR A 56 6.63 5.07 -3.75
C THR A 56 8.12 4.81 -3.55
N THR A 57 8.53 3.56 -3.67
CA THR A 57 9.94 3.17 -3.52
C THR A 57 10.47 2.59 -4.82
N LYS A 58 11.73 2.85 -5.11
CA LYS A 58 12.47 2.26 -6.23
C LYS A 58 13.76 1.65 -5.71
N VAL A 59 13.99 0.39 -6.04
CA VAL A 59 15.28 -0.27 -5.78
C VAL A 59 16.25 0.15 -6.87
N GLU A 60 17.43 0.60 -6.46
CA GLU A 60 18.54 0.93 -7.35
C GLU A 60 19.69 -0.05 -7.09
N GLU A 61 20.32 -0.51 -8.15
CA GLU A 61 21.39 -1.51 -8.07
C GLU A 61 22.35 -1.38 -9.25
N THR A 62 23.56 -1.85 -9.07
CA THR A 62 24.57 -1.98 -10.12
C THR A 62 24.84 -3.45 -10.39
N LEU A 63 24.72 -3.86 -11.65
CA LEU A 63 25.10 -5.20 -12.10
C LEU A 63 26.48 -5.14 -12.77
N SER A 64 27.40 -6.00 -12.35
CA SER A 64 28.72 -6.15 -12.93
C SER A 64 29.04 -7.64 -13.11
N GLY A 65 28.75 -8.17 -14.31
CA GLY A 65 28.78 -9.62 -14.55
C GLY A 65 27.81 -10.35 -13.62
N ASP A 66 28.30 -11.38 -12.93
CA ASP A 66 27.50 -12.18 -11.97
C ASP A 66 27.39 -11.54 -10.58
N THR A 67 27.76 -10.28 -10.43
CA THR A 67 27.79 -9.61 -9.14
C THR A 67 26.80 -8.45 -9.13
N LYS A 68 25.81 -8.51 -8.22
CA LYS A 68 24.93 -7.41 -7.85
C LYS A 68 25.62 -6.56 -6.77
N ARG A 69 25.62 -5.23 -6.93
CA ARG A 69 26.31 -4.30 -6.03
C ARG A 69 25.48 -3.08 -5.73
N ASP A 70 25.85 -2.42 -4.63
CA ASP A 70 25.40 -1.07 -4.28
C ASP A 70 23.86 -0.95 -4.26
N VAL A 71 23.19 -1.95 -3.67
CA VAL A 71 21.74 -1.97 -3.61
C VAL A 71 21.24 -1.04 -2.52
N TYR A 72 20.44 -0.06 -2.90
CA TYR A 72 19.76 0.88 -2.00
C TYR A 72 18.36 1.20 -2.50
N ILE A 73 17.57 1.89 -1.68
CA ILE A 73 16.18 2.21 -2.03
C ILE A 73 16.00 3.72 -2.05
N LYS A 74 15.33 4.22 -3.11
CA LYS A 74 14.89 5.61 -3.23
C LYS A 74 13.43 5.75 -2.85
N ASN A 75 13.12 6.84 -2.17
CA ASN A 75 11.76 7.32 -2.02
C ASN A 75 11.42 8.22 -3.22
N THR A 76 10.63 7.71 -4.15
CA THR A 76 10.16 8.46 -5.32
C THR A 76 8.79 9.09 -5.11
N GLY A 77 8.21 8.92 -3.91
CA GLY A 77 6.96 9.54 -3.49
C GLY A 77 7.10 11.01 -3.15
N ASP A 78 5.99 11.63 -2.84
CA ASP A 78 5.87 13.07 -2.52
C ASP A 78 5.87 13.38 -1.01
N THR A 79 6.04 12.35 -0.18
CA THR A 79 6.10 12.47 1.29
C THR A 79 7.27 11.69 1.87
N ASP A 80 7.81 12.17 2.99
CA ASP A 80 8.85 11.46 3.73
C ASP A 80 8.35 10.11 4.23
N ALA A 81 9.19 9.09 4.12
CA ALA A 81 8.77 7.72 4.36
C ALA A 81 9.76 6.93 5.20
N TRP A 82 9.24 6.10 6.08
CA TRP A 82 9.95 4.93 6.59
C TRP A 82 10.09 3.90 5.48
N ILE A 83 11.26 3.32 5.31
CA ILE A 83 11.54 2.33 4.27
C ILE A 83 12.02 1.03 4.90
N ARG A 84 11.47 -0.09 4.39
CA ARG A 84 11.96 -1.43 4.67
C ARG A 84 12.19 -2.22 3.38
N ALA A 85 13.00 -3.26 3.45
CA ALA A 85 13.29 -4.15 2.35
C ALA A 85 13.22 -5.61 2.78
N ALA A 86 12.72 -6.48 1.91
CA ALA A 86 12.98 -7.90 1.95
C ALA A 86 14.03 -8.26 0.91
N VAL A 87 14.92 -9.18 1.26
CA VAL A 87 15.91 -9.76 0.34
C VAL A 87 15.56 -11.22 0.14
N VAL A 88 15.18 -11.56 -1.08
CA VAL A 88 14.76 -12.91 -1.48
C VAL A 88 15.81 -13.50 -2.41
N VAL A 89 16.33 -14.67 -2.06
CA VAL A 89 17.34 -15.37 -2.86
C VAL A 89 16.77 -16.72 -3.29
N THR A 90 16.70 -16.96 -4.60
CA THR A 90 16.10 -18.15 -5.18
C THR A 90 16.99 -18.72 -6.30
N TRP A 91 16.73 -19.96 -6.66
CA TRP A 91 17.16 -20.55 -7.90
C TRP A 91 16.07 -20.40 -8.95
N GLN A 92 16.38 -19.77 -10.10
CA GLN A 92 15.43 -19.61 -11.20
C GLN A 92 16.04 -20.10 -12.51
N ASP A 93 15.24 -20.77 -13.34
CA ASP A 93 15.63 -21.10 -14.70
C ASP A 93 15.52 -19.89 -15.65
N GLU A 94 15.82 -20.06 -16.93
CA GLU A 94 15.74 -19.00 -17.94
C GLU A 94 14.32 -18.48 -18.16
N ASP A 95 13.31 -19.28 -17.85
CA ASP A 95 11.89 -18.93 -17.94
C ASP A 95 11.35 -18.26 -16.66
N GLY A 96 12.19 -18.13 -15.62
CA GLY A 96 11.83 -17.54 -14.33
C GLY A 96 11.13 -18.51 -13.38
N ASN A 97 11.09 -19.82 -13.66
CA ASN A 97 10.52 -20.79 -12.76
C ASN A 97 11.44 -21.03 -11.55
N VAL A 98 10.87 -20.93 -10.36
CA VAL A 98 11.62 -21.08 -9.11
C VAL A 98 11.78 -22.56 -8.75
N TYR A 99 13.00 -22.96 -8.45
CA TYR A 99 13.27 -24.30 -7.90
C TYR A 99 13.00 -24.34 -6.39
N GLY A 100 12.41 -25.43 -5.91
CA GLY A 100 11.92 -25.53 -4.54
C GLY A 100 13.00 -25.60 -3.43
N ARG A 101 14.28 -25.78 -3.79
CA ARG A 101 15.40 -25.72 -2.85
C ARG A 101 15.94 -24.29 -2.78
N LEU A 102 16.05 -23.75 -1.57
CA LEU A 102 16.66 -22.43 -1.38
C LEU A 102 18.18 -22.50 -1.54
N PRO A 103 18.81 -21.45 -2.13
CA PRO A 103 20.24 -21.28 -2.13
C PRO A 103 20.78 -21.10 -0.71
N VAL A 104 21.97 -21.64 -0.44
CA VAL A 104 22.63 -21.59 0.86
C VAL A 104 23.74 -20.53 0.81
N LYS A 105 23.63 -19.51 1.66
CA LYS A 105 24.68 -18.49 1.81
C LYS A 105 26.01 -19.14 2.17
N ASP A 106 27.11 -18.59 1.64
CA ASP A 106 28.49 -19.03 1.78
C ASP A 106 28.80 -20.37 1.09
N VAL A 107 27.80 -21.13 0.67
CA VAL A 107 27.94 -22.34 -0.18
C VAL A 107 27.64 -22.00 -1.65
N ASP A 108 26.44 -21.56 -1.93
CA ASP A 108 25.95 -21.30 -3.28
C ASP A 108 26.20 -19.85 -3.73
N TYR A 109 26.31 -18.92 -2.77
CA TYR A 109 26.56 -17.49 -3.04
C TYR A 109 27.24 -16.80 -1.86
N GLU A 110 27.90 -15.69 -2.15
CA GLU A 110 28.40 -14.76 -1.15
C GLU A 110 27.59 -13.48 -1.15
N MET A 111 27.14 -13.03 0.01
CA MET A 111 26.40 -11.78 0.16
C MET A 111 26.90 -10.98 1.33
N LYS A 112 27.26 -9.73 1.08
CA LYS A 112 27.64 -8.78 2.10
C LYS A 112 26.53 -7.76 2.29
N LEU A 113 25.86 -7.87 3.44
CA LEU A 113 24.80 -6.96 3.88
C LEU A 113 25.37 -5.90 4.83
N ASN A 114 24.93 -4.67 4.70
CA ASN A 114 25.26 -3.56 5.61
C ASN A 114 24.21 -3.44 6.72
N VAL A 115 24.01 -4.51 7.46
CA VAL A 115 23.10 -4.54 8.60
C VAL A 115 23.88 -4.19 9.87
N VAL A 116 23.36 -3.24 10.63
CA VAL A 116 23.96 -2.71 11.84
C VAL A 116 22.90 -2.61 12.94
N ASN A 117 23.35 -2.39 14.17
CA ASN A 117 22.42 -2.25 15.30
C ASN A 117 21.98 -0.79 15.55
N LYS A 118 22.55 0.17 14.84
CA LYS A 118 22.26 1.60 15.01
C LYS A 118 22.72 2.39 13.79
N ASN A 119 21.94 3.42 13.41
CA ASN A 119 22.28 4.38 12.33
C ASN A 119 22.54 3.72 10.97
N GLY A 120 21.71 2.78 10.59
CA GLY A 120 21.82 2.07 9.32
C GLY A 120 20.66 1.11 9.10
N TRP A 121 20.87 0.05 8.35
CA TRP A 121 19.88 -0.99 8.15
C TRP A 121 19.77 -1.89 9.39
N LEU A 122 18.57 -2.00 9.94
CA LEU A 122 18.22 -2.78 11.12
C LEU A 122 17.46 -4.02 10.68
N LEU A 123 17.77 -5.19 11.24
CA LEU A 123 17.00 -6.41 11.00
C LEU A 123 15.83 -6.50 11.98
N GLY A 124 14.61 -6.54 11.46
CA GLY A 124 13.40 -6.76 12.24
C GLY A 124 13.13 -8.23 12.53
N ASN A 125 12.30 -8.51 13.52
CA ASN A 125 11.88 -9.86 13.91
C ASN A 125 11.08 -10.58 12.81
N ASP A 126 10.51 -9.83 11.87
CA ASP A 126 9.77 -10.31 10.72
C ASP A 126 10.64 -10.63 9.50
N GLY A 127 11.96 -10.49 9.63
CA GLY A 127 12.92 -10.76 8.57
C GLY A 127 13.10 -9.64 7.55
N PHE A 128 12.39 -8.53 7.71
CA PHE A 128 12.64 -7.34 6.90
C PHE A 128 13.81 -6.53 7.46
N TYR A 129 14.50 -5.83 6.55
CA TYR A 129 15.49 -4.83 6.88
C TYR A 129 14.86 -3.45 6.88
N TYR A 130 15.04 -2.66 7.92
CA TYR A 130 14.47 -1.35 8.14
C TYR A 130 15.56 -0.29 8.08
N TRP A 131 15.37 0.74 7.26
CA TRP A 131 16.26 1.89 7.29
C TRP A 131 15.96 2.75 8.52
N TYR A 132 17.00 3.15 9.24
CA TYR A 132 16.88 3.69 10.61
C TYR A 132 16.22 5.08 10.70
N GLU A 133 16.18 5.85 9.62
CA GLU A 133 15.60 7.21 9.57
C GLU A 133 14.60 7.39 8.43
N PRO A 134 13.69 8.39 8.50
CA PRO A 134 12.81 8.70 7.39
C PRO A 134 13.61 9.15 6.16
N VAL A 135 13.25 8.58 5.02
CA VAL A 135 13.84 8.97 3.74
C VAL A 135 13.01 10.08 3.12
N THR A 136 13.65 11.20 2.82
CA THR A 136 13.00 12.40 2.29
C THR A 136 12.29 12.12 0.96
N ALA A 137 11.20 12.85 0.73
CA ALA A 137 10.43 12.80 -0.51
C ALA A 137 11.27 13.17 -1.74
N ASN A 138 10.74 12.88 -2.91
CA ASN A 138 11.24 13.34 -4.21
C ASN A 138 12.70 12.93 -4.50
N GLY A 139 13.06 11.70 -4.19
CA GLY A 139 14.35 11.13 -4.58
C GLY A 139 15.38 10.99 -3.45
N GLY A 140 15.00 11.22 -2.19
CA GLY A 140 15.80 10.80 -1.05
C GLY A 140 16.09 9.31 -1.09
N GLN A 141 17.18 8.88 -0.49
CA GLN A 141 17.63 7.48 -0.59
C GLN A 141 18.15 6.96 0.75
N THR A 142 18.04 5.65 0.91
CA THR A 142 18.66 4.92 2.02
C THR A 142 20.18 4.79 1.81
N GLY A 143 20.89 4.36 2.81
CA GLY A 143 22.23 3.79 2.60
C GLY A 143 22.16 2.43 1.88
N ILE A 144 23.33 1.94 1.46
CA ILE A 144 23.49 0.65 0.79
C ILE A 144 23.05 -0.48 1.73
N LEU A 145 22.11 -1.32 1.29
CA LEU A 145 21.71 -2.55 2.00
C LEU A 145 22.61 -3.72 1.63
N ILE A 146 22.81 -3.94 0.32
CA ILE A 146 23.69 -4.99 -0.19
C ILE A 146 24.91 -4.34 -0.83
N ASP A 147 26.05 -4.49 -0.20
CA ASP A 147 27.33 -4.03 -0.74
C ASP A 147 27.72 -4.86 -1.97
N SER A 148 27.59 -6.19 -1.85
CA SER A 148 27.80 -7.11 -2.95
C SER A 148 27.06 -8.43 -2.74
N CYS A 149 26.58 -9.00 -3.85
CA CYS A 149 26.12 -10.39 -3.90
C CYS A 149 26.65 -11.05 -5.16
N LYS A 150 27.35 -12.18 -5.00
CA LYS A 150 27.98 -12.94 -6.07
C LYS A 150 27.55 -14.40 -6.02
N SER A 151 27.08 -14.95 -7.14
CA SER A 151 26.86 -16.39 -7.30
C SER A 151 28.21 -17.12 -7.35
N LYS A 152 28.28 -18.29 -6.72
CA LYS A 152 29.46 -19.19 -6.77
C LYS A 152 29.31 -20.29 -7.81
N ASN A 153 28.06 -20.69 -8.08
CA ASN A 153 27.75 -21.81 -8.96
C ASN A 153 26.34 -21.65 -9.57
N THR A 154 25.99 -22.55 -10.45
CA THR A 154 24.64 -22.81 -10.93
C THR A 154 24.16 -24.14 -10.36
N LEU A 155 22.84 -24.36 -10.34
CA LEU A 155 22.24 -25.61 -9.94
C LEU A 155 21.67 -26.31 -11.16
N THR A 156 22.20 -27.50 -11.51
CA THR A 156 21.65 -28.33 -12.58
C THR A 156 20.87 -29.50 -12.00
N VAL A 157 19.63 -29.68 -12.45
CA VAL A 157 18.73 -30.74 -12.02
C VAL A 157 18.32 -31.58 -13.24
N GLY A 158 18.38 -32.89 -13.10
CA GLY A 158 18.15 -33.81 -14.22
C GLY A 158 19.46 -34.23 -14.90
N THR A 159 19.34 -35.04 -15.97
CA THR A 159 20.49 -35.55 -16.75
C THR A 159 20.12 -35.61 -18.22
N GLY A 160 21.14 -35.48 -19.10
CA GLY A 160 20.93 -35.52 -20.56
C GLY A 160 20.10 -34.33 -21.05
N ASP A 161 19.21 -34.61 -22.00
CA ASP A 161 18.38 -33.58 -22.67
C ASP A 161 17.28 -33.00 -21.75
N ASP A 162 16.98 -33.68 -20.63
CA ASP A 162 16.01 -33.21 -19.63
C ASP A 162 16.66 -32.40 -18.49
N ALA A 163 17.94 -32.10 -18.57
CA ALA A 163 18.64 -31.33 -17.54
C ALA A 163 18.25 -29.84 -17.60
N VAL A 164 17.79 -29.31 -16.49
CA VAL A 164 17.45 -27.88 -16.33
C VAL A 164 18.50 -27.21 -15.47
N THR A 165 19.04 -26.09 -15.95
CA THR A 165 19.99 -25.27 -15.20
C THR A 165 19.28 -24.08 -14.57
N TYR A 166 19.50 -23.89 -13.27
CA TYR A 166 18.97 -22.79 -12.47
C TYR A 166 20.11 -21.85 -12.07
N TYR A 167 19.82 -20.57 -12.14
CA TYR A 167 20.72 -19.47 -11.80
C TYR A 167 20.29 -18.83 -10.49
N LEU A 168 21.26 -18.31 -9.74
CA LEU A 168 20.98 -17.56 -8.53
C LEU A 168 20.30 -16.24 -8.89
N THR A 169 19.11 -16.04 -8.37
CA THR A 169 18.37 -14.79 -8.51
C THR A 169 18.22 -14.12 -7.14
N VAL A 170 18.55 -12.84 -7.08
CA VAL A 170 18.41 -12.01 -5.87
C VAL A 170 17.41 -10.90 -6.17
N GLU A 171 16.28 -10.96 -5.50
CA GLU A 171 15.20 -9.96 -5.60
C GLU A 171 15.15 -9.13 -4.33
N ILE A 172 14.99 -7.82 -4.48
CA ILE A 172 14.82 -6.89 -3.37
C ILE A 172 13.44 -6.27 -3.48
N ILE A 173 12.62 -6.46 -2.45
CA ILE A 173 11.27 -5.92 -2.37
C ILE A 173 11.29 -4.74 -1.40
N GLY A 174 11.34 -3.53 -1.96
CA GLY A 174 11.24 -2.29 -1.19
C GLY A 174 9.79 -1.97 -0.83
N SER A 175 9.56 -1.53 0.40
CA SER A 175 8.27 -1.04 0.86
C SER A 175 8.46 0.24 1.66
N GLY A 176 7.51 1.17 1.53
CA GLY A 176 7.53 2.42 2.27
C GLY A 176 6.18 2.73 2.89
N ILE A 177 6.20 3.39 4.03
CA ILE A 177 5.02 4.02 4.64
C ILE A 177 5.37 5.45 5.03
N GLN A 178 4.39 6.35 5.05
CA GLN A 178 4.61 7.73 5.46
C GLN A 178 5.24 7.80 6.86
N SER A 179 6.20 8.71 7.04
CA SER A 179 6.91 8.84 8.32
C SER A 179 6.08 9.54 9.39
N LYS A 180 5.12 10.37 9.01
CA LYS A 180 4.24 11.10 9.91
C LYS A 180 2.76 10.87 9.59
N PRO A 181 1.88 10.76 10.60
CA PRO A 181 2.22 10.72 12.03
C PRO A 181 2.86 9.38 12.43
N ASP A 182 3.62 9.37 13.50
CA ASP A 182 4.35 8.19 14.02
C ASP A 182 3.43 7.00 14.32
N SER A 183 2.15 7.26 14.56
CA SER A 183 1.12 6.22 14.76
C SER A 183 0.98 5.28 13.56
N VAL A 184 1.34 5.70 12.35
CA VAL A 184 1.32 4.84 11.15
C VAL A 184 2.34 3.72 11.31
N TYR A 185 3.58 4.04 11.58
CA TYR A 185 4.63 3.05 11.83
C TYR A 185 4.29 2.15 13.02
N THR A 186 3.85 2.76 14.13
CA THR A 186 3.53 2.05 15.38
C THR A 186 2.43 1.01 15.19
N ARG A 187 1.47 1.29 14.32
CA ARG A 187 0.35 0.37 14.01
C ARG A 187 0.74 -0.69 13.00
N GLU A 188 1.42 -0.29 11.92
CA GLU A 188 1.61 -1.15 10.76
C GLU A 188 2.88 -2.03 10.85
N TRP A 189 3.99 -1.48 11.32
CA TRP A 189 5.28 -2.17 11.26
C TRP A 189 5.89 -2.55 12.61
N LYS A 190 5.68 -1.75 13.65
CA LYS A 190 6.22 -2.06 15.00
C LYS A 190 5.82 -3.44 15.51
N PRO A 191 4.55 -3.91 15.37
CA PRO A 191 4.13 -5.19 15.93
C PRO A 191 4.92 -6.39 15.38
N SER A 192 5.27 -6.35 14.09
CA SER A 192 6.02 -7.42 13.42
C SER A 192 7.53 -7.25 13.52
N SER A 193 8.03 -6.02 13.38
CA SER A 193 9.46 -5.73 13.38
C SER A 193 10.12 -5.84 14.76
N GLY A 194 9.39 -5.51 15.83
CA GLY A 194 9.93 -5.33 17.16
C GLY A 194 10.78 -4.05 17.33
N ILE A 195 10.90 -3.22 16.28
CA ILE A 195 11.69 -1.99 16.29
C ILE A 195 10.80 -0.83 16.68
N GLN A 196 11.29 0.10 17.50
CA GLN A 196 10.53 1.26 17.98
C GLN A 196 11.05 2.57 17.36
N ILE A 197 10.20 3.59 17.37
CA ILE A 197 10.64 4.97 17.07
C ILE A 197 11.19 5.58 18.36
N LEU A 198 12.40 6.12 18.27
CA LEU A 198 13.05 6.88 19.34
C LEU A 198 13.45 8.26 18.80
N GLY A 199 12.64 9.27 19.10
CA GLY A 199 12.82 10.61 18.51
C GLY A 199 12.48 10.62 17.01
N ASP A 200 13.48 10.80 16.17
CA ASP A 200 13.37 10.86 14.71
C ASP A 200 13.94 9.62 13.98
N HIS A 201 14.30 8.57 14.71
CA HIS A 201 14.91 7.35 14.16
C HIS A 201 14.33 6.08 14.76
N LEU A 202 14.63 4.95 14.12
CA LEU A 202 14.29 3.61 14.59
C LEU A 202 15.41 3.06 15.48
N ASP A 203 15.04 2.43 16.60
CA ASP A 203 15.96 1.75 17.50
C ASP A 203 15.42 0.34 17.86
N PRO A 204 16.16 -0.73 17.59
CA PRO A 204 15.76 -2.08 17.94
C PRO A 204 15.88 -2.37 19.45
N ASN A 205 16.58 -1.52 20.22
CA ASN A 205 16.83 -1.70 21.64
C ASN A 205 16.07 -0.71 22.52
N ALA A 206 15.18 0.12 21.94
CA ALA A 206 14.36 1.04 22.72
C ALA A 206 13.31 0.24 23.51
N GLU A 207 13.31 0.38 24.85
CA GLU A 207 12.34 -0.19 25.78
C GLU A 207 11.13 0.73 25.97
#